data_fd4cfa5d2f920c552bde53e6d91bd3fd
#
_entry.id   fd4cfa5d2f920c552bde53e6d91bd3fd
#
_cell.length_a   1.000
_cell.length_b   1.000
_cell.length_c   1.000
_cell.angle_alpha   90.00
_cell.angle_beta   90.00
_cell.angle_gamma   90.00
#
_symmetry.space_group_name_H-M   'P 1'
#
loop_
_entity.id
_entity.type
_entity.pdbx_description
1 polymer ?
#
loop_
_entity_poly.entity_id
_entity_poly.type
_entity_poly.pdbx_seq_one_letter_code
_entity_poly.pdbx_strand_id
1 'polypeptide(L)'
;MTLLDLDPDQLLSTTRAVRKRLDFARPVPGPLIRDCVAMALQAPSGSNVVTMRFVVVQDAEKRRAIGEIYSEIYARYKASGSYPSRPTGDPERDRVQQRVASSADYLGAHIGEAPVLVLGCNEGSDRASALAGLGNILPAMWSFMLAARARGLGTAWTSMHRSREQEVADILGIPYDTVAQAVLTPVAYTKGTDFRPAARPDPDVVIHWDGW
;
A
#
# COMPACT_ATOMS: atom_id res chain seq x y z
N MET A 1 22.31 0.77 7.97
CA MET A 1 21.41 -0.41 8.11
C MET A 1 21.72 -1.39 7.01
N THR A 2 21.81 -2.68 7.32
CA THR A 2 22.12 -3.71 6.31
C THR A 2 20.85 -4.02 5.52
N LEU A 3 20.93 -4.04 4.19
CA LEU A 3 19.86 -4.53 3.32
C LEU A 3 19.72 -6.04 3.45
N LEU A 4 18.54 -6.58 3.19
CA LEU A 4 18.35 -8.01 3.00
C LEU A 4 19.11 -8.46 1.75
N ASP A 5 19.72 -9.63 1.82
CA ASP A 5 20.38 -10.25 0.67
C ASP A 5 19.32 -10.87 -0.25
N LEU A 6 18.82 -10.06 -1.17
CA LEU A 6 17.82 -10.41 -2.17
C LEU A 6 18.32 -9.94 -3.53
N ASP A 7 18.40 -10.84 -4.49
CA ASP A 7 18.59 -10.46 -5.88
C ASP A 7 17.34 -9.71 -6.43
N PRO A 8 17.42 -9.08 -7.61
CA PRO A 8 16.30 -8.34 -8.18
C PRO A 8 15.02 -9.18 -8.35
N ASP A 9 15.14 -10.42 -8.82
CA ASP A 9 14.00 -11.31 -9.02
C ASP A 9 13.36 -11.73 -7.71
N GLN A 10 14.17 -12.01 -6.69
CA GLN A 10 13.70 -12.29 -5.35
C GLN A 10 12.99 -11.07 -4.74
N LEU A 11 13.56 -9.87 -4.90
CA LEU A 11 12.94 -8.64 -4.40
C LEU A 11 11.57 -8.44 -5.04
N LEU A 12 11.47 -8.54 -6.36
CA LEU A 12 10.23 -8.34 -7.10
C LEU A 12 9.19 -9.44 -6.81
N SER A 13 9.59 -10.70 -6.84
CA SER A 13 8.66 -11.83 -6.70
C SER A 13 8.17 -12.06 -5.27
N THR A 14 8.94 -11.63 -4.25
CA THR A 14 8.60 -11.82 -2.83
C THR A 14 8.08 -10.58 -2.13
N THR A 15 8.10 -9.41 -2.77
CA THR A 15 7.41 -8.22 -2.26
C THR A 15 5.90 -8.40 -2.43
N ARG A 16 5.17 -8.31 -1.33
CA ARG A 16 3.73 -8.58 -1.29
C ARG A 16 3.05 -7.84 -0.15
N ALA A 17 1.73 -7.79 -0.17
CA ALA A 17 0.97 -7.21 0.93
C ALA A 17 1.18 -7.99 2.23
N VAL A 18 1.85 -7.37 3.18
CA VAL A 18 2.10 -7.90 4.52
C VAL A 18 1.10 -7.28 5.49
N ARG A 19 0.41 -8.11 6.26
CA ARG A 19 -0.62 -7.66 7.21
C ARG A 19 -0.39 -8.27 8.59
N LYS A 20 -0.76 -9.54 8.83
CA LYS A 20 -0.59 -10.24 10.12
C LYS A 20 0.88 -10.36 10.57
N ARG A 21 1.83 -10.31 9.64
CA ARG A 21 3.27 -10.36 9.94
C ARG A 21 3.91 -8.99 10.14
N LEU A 22 3.13 -7.91 10.17
CA LEU A 22 3.61 -6.60 10.59
C LEU A 22 3.83 -6.60 12.11
N ASP A 23 5.00 -6.13 12.55
CA ASP A 23 5.34 -5.98 13.96
C ASP A 23 5.00 -4.56 14.40
N PHE A 24 3.81 -4.37 14.93
CA PHE A 24 3.32 -3.06 15.36
C PHE A 24 3.98 -2.56 16.66
N ALA A 25 4.59 -3.46 17.43
CA ALA A 25 5.27 -3.07 18.66
C ALA A 25 6.66 -2.45 18.42
N ARG A 26 7.25 -2.69 17.24
CA ARG A 26 8.59 -2.21 16.91
C ARG A 26 8.52 -0.86 16.18
N PRO A 27 9.08 0.22 16.74
CA PRO A 27 9.08 1.52 16.09
C PRO A 27 9.91 1.51 14.80
N VAL A 28 9.47 2.28 13.81
CA VAL A 28 10.17 2.47 12.54
C VAL A 28 10.80 3.86 12.52
N PRO A 29 12.14 3.98 12.44
CA PRO A 29 12.82 5.28 12.43
C PRO A 29 12.45 6.12 11.20
N GLY A 30 12.21 7.43 11.40
CA GLY A 30 11.93 8.37 10.31
C GLY A 30 13.00 8.40 9.21
N PRO A 31 14.30 8.39 9.52
CA PRO A 31 15.37 8.31 8.51
C PRO A 31 15.24 7.10 7.59
N LEU A 32 14.77 5.94 8.09
CA LEU A 32 14.56 4.75 7.28
C LEU A 32 13.43 4.93 6.25
N ILE A 33 12.36 5.62 6.64
CA ILE A 33 11.27 5.98 5.71
C ILE A 33 11.78 6.97 4.66
N ARG A 34 12.57 7.96 5.07
CA ARG A 34 13.19 8.93 4.16
C ARG A 34 14.06 8.24 3.10
N ASP A 35 14.85 7.25 3.48
CA ASP A 35 15.67 6.46 2.54
C ASP A 35 14.79 5.70 1.53
N CYS A 36 13.67 5.14 1.99
CA CYS A 36 12.71 4.48 1.10
C CYS A 36 12.07 5.47 0.11
N VAL A 37 11.72 6.67 0.56
CA VAL A 37 11.19 7.74 -0.31
C VAL A 37 12.26 8.20 -1.31
N ALA A 38 13.52 8.33 -0.90
CA ALA A 38 14.61 8.69 -1.83
C ALA A 38 14.75 7.68 -2.99
N MET A 39 14.58 6.39 -2.70
CA MET A 39 14.55 5.36 -3.74
C MET A 39 13.28 5.47 -4.60
N ALA A 40 12.14 5.75 -3.98
CA ALA A 40 10.87 5.91 -4.68
C ALA A 40 10.89 7.07 -5.69
N LEU A 41 11.59 8.14 -5.39
CA LEU A 41 11.74 9.31 -6.28
C LEU A 41 12.56 9.03 -7.55
N GLN A 42 13.21 7.87 -7.67
CA GLN A 42 13.86 7.42 -8.90
C GLN A 42 12.86 6.83 -9.91
N ALA A 43 11.59 6.66 -9.52
CA ALA A 43 10.55 6.23 -10.44
C ALA A 43 10.30 7.29 -11.53
N PRO A 44 9.93 6.85 -12.75
CA PRO A 44 9.65 7.79 -13.84
C PRO A 44 8.46 8.70 -13.50
N SER A 45 8.51 9.94 -13.98
CA SER A 45 7.43 10.93 -13.86
C SER A 45 7.11 11.56 -15.20
N GLY A 46 5.85 11.89 -15.45
CA GLY A 46 5.41 12.53 -16.67
C GLY A 46 6.14 13.88 -16.88
N SER A 47 6.70 14.08 -18.07
CA SER A 47 7.44 15.29 -18.46
C SER A 47 8.60 15.66 -17.49
N ASN A 48 9.10 14.69 -16.73
CA ASN A 48 10.13 14.89 -15.70
C ASN A 48 9.70 15.92 -14.61
N VAL A 49 8.40 16.03 -14.35
CA VAL A 49 7.85 16.91 -13.31
C VAL A 49 7.53 16.10 -12.06
N VAL A 50 8.06 16.52 -10.91
CA VAL A 50 7.87 15.84 -9.63
C VAL A 50 6.58 16.37 -8.96
N THR A 51 5.46 15.74 -9.28
CA THR A 51 4.15 16.03 -8.64
C THR A 51 3.83 15.07 -7.49
N MET A 52 4.67 14.05 -7.30
CA MET A 52 4.52 13.04 -6.25
C MET A 52 4.71 13.65 -4.86
N ARG A 53 3.84 13.31 -3.92
CA ARG A 53 3.94 13.70 -2.51
C ARG A 53 3.76 12.47 -1.64
N PHE A 54 4.56 12.38 -0.59
CA PHE A 54 4.49 11.32 0.41
C PHE A 54 4.14 11.96 1.75
N VAL A 55 2.99 11.60 2.30
CA VAL A 55 2.59 12.01 3.65
C VAL A 55 2.90 10.87 4.61
N VAL A 56 3.87 11.10 5.51
CA VAL A 56 4.32 10.11 6.50
C VAL A 56 3.69 10.43 7.83
N VAL A 57 2.89 9.51 8.36
CA VAL A 57 2.13 9.69 9.59
C VAL A 57 2.72 8.81 10.69
N GLN A 58 3.42 9.43 11.64
CA GLN A 58 3.96 8.80 12.84
C GLN A 58 3.18 9.19 14.11
N ASP A 59 2.43 10.27 14.06
CA ASP A 59 1.56 10.71 15.15
C ASP A 59 0.50 9.67 15.47
N ALA A 60 0.41 9.25 16.73
CA ALA A 60 -0.45 8.13 17.15
C ALA A 60 -1.95 8.46 17.03
N GLU A 61 -2.34 9.72 17.31
CA GLU A 61 -3.74 10.12 17.24
C GLU A 61 -4.22 10.19 15.79
N LYS A 62 -3.40 10.76 14.89
CA LYS A 62 -3.70 10.81 13.46
C LYS A 62 -3.78 9.39 12.85
N ARG A 63 -2.85 8.50 13.21
CA ARG A 63 -2.89 7.10 12.75
C ARG A 63 -4.15 6.39 13.22
N ARG A 64 -4.56 6.60 14.49
CA ARG A 64 -5.80 6.04 15.04
C ARG A 64 -7.01 6.57 14.30
N ALA A 65 -7.14 7.88 14.11
CA ALA A 65 -8.26 8.49 13.41
C ALA A 65 -8.40 7.98 11.96
N ILE A 66 -7.28 7.87 11.22
CA ILE A 66 -7.26 7.27 9.88
C ILE A 66 -7.65 5.78 9.94
N GLY A 67 -7.19 5.06 10.97
CA GLY A 67 -7.52 3.66 11.20
C GLY A 67 -9.01 3.44 11.46
N GLU A 68 -9.67 4.31 12.20
CA GLU A 68 -11.10 4.29 12.45
C GLU A 68 -11.90 4.48 11.15
N ILE A 69 -11.54 5.49 10.34
CA ILE A 69 -12.14 5.69 9.01
C ILE A 69 -11.96 4.45 8.13
N TYR A 70 -10.76 3.88 8.12
CA TYR A 70 -10.45 2.68 7.34
C TYR A 70 -11.28 1.48 7.80
N SER A 71 -11.42 1.27 9.10
CA SER A 71 -12.20 0.17 9.68
C SER A 71 -13.67 0.25 9.33
N GLU A 72 -14.27 1.45 9.37
CA GLU A 72 -15.66 1.66 8.97
C GLU A 72 -15.88 1.37 7.48
N ILE A 73 -14.98 1.85 6.61
CA ILE A 73 -15.03 1.57 5.17
C ILE A 73 -14.90 0.07 4.92
N TYR A 74 -13.96 -0.57 5.63
CA TYR A 74 -13.73 -2.00 5.52
C TYR A 74 -14.95 -2.83 5.94
N ALA A 75 -15.62 -2.44 7.02
CA ALA A 75 -16.84 -3.10 7.49
C ALA A 75 -17.97 -3.02 6.43
N ARG A 76 -18.15 -1.85 5.80
CA ARG A 76 -19.12 -1.66 4.70
C ARG A 76 -18.75 -2.52 3.48
N TYR A 77 -17.47 -2.55 3.09
CA TYR A 77 -16.99 -3.41 2.02
C TYR A 77 -17.26 -4.88 2.30
N LYS A 78 -17.01 -5.33 3.53
CA LYS A 78 -17.27 -6.70 3.94
C LYS A 78 -18.76 -7.06 3.85
N ALA A 79 -19.64 -6.12 4.19
CA ALA A 79 -21.10 -6.29 4.11
C ALA A 79 -21.65 -6.21 2.68
N SER A 80 -20.94 -5.63 1.72
CA SER A 80 -21.43 -5.36 0.35
C SER A 80 -21.57 -6.59 -0.55
N GLY A 81 -21.15 -7.77 -0.10
CA GLY A 81 -21.12 -8.99 -0.93
C GLY A 81 -20.02 -9.02 -2.01
N SER A 82 -19.25 -7.95 -2.17
CA SER A 82 -18.06 -7.90 -3.06
C SER A 82 -16.79 -8.46 -2.40
N TYR A 83 -16.91 -8.87 -1.15
CA TYR A 83 -15.82 -9.43 -0.37
C TYR A 83 -15.39 -10.80 -0.93
N PRO A 84 -14.07 -11.11 -1.01
CA PRO A 84 -13.54 -12.30 -1.69
C PRO A 84 -13.72 -13.62 -0.92
N SER A 85 -14.84 -13.80 -0.24
CA SER A 85 -15.16 -15.05 0.50
C SER A 85 -16.06 -16.02 -0.28
N ARG A 86 -16.41 -15.68 -1.54
CA ARG A 86 -17.25 -16.56 -2.36
C ARG A 86 -16.48 -17.79 -2.81
N PRO A 87 -17.06 -19.01 -2.66
CA PRO A 87 -16.46 -20.21 -3.18
C PRO A 87 -16.25 -20.09 -4.70
N THR A 88 -15.06 -20.48 -5.16
CA THR A 88 -14.69 -20.46 -6.59
C THR A 88 -15.00 -21.80 -7.26
N GLY A 89 -15.31 -22.85 -6.48
CA GLY A 89 -15.45 -24.22 -6.95
C GLY A 89 -14.12 -25.00 -6.98
N ASP A 90 -13.01 -24.32 -6.73
CA ASP A 90 -11.68 -24.91 -6.57
C ASP A 90 -11.27 -24.87 -5.07
N PRO A 91 -11.19 -26.03 -4.39
CA PRO A 91 -10.88 -26.08 -2.96
C PRO A 91 -9.51 -25.47 -2.59
N GLU A 92 -8.51 -25.54 -3.46
CA GLU A 92 -7.19 -24.96 -3.19
C GLU A 92 -7.25 -23.43 -3.28
N ARG A 93 -7.88 -22.91 -4.32
CA ARG A 93 -8.14 -21.49 -4.48
C ARG A 93 -8.98 -20.93 -3.34
N ASP A 94 -10.00 -21.66 -2.90
CA ASP A 94 -10.86 -21.25 -1.79
C ASP A 94 -10.09 -21.15 -0.47
N ARG A 95 -9.18 -22.10 -0.19
CA ARG A 95 -8.27 -22.00 0.97
C ARG A 95 -7.34 -20.78 0.89
N VAL A 96 -6.85 -20.44 -0.30
CA VAL A 96 -6.05 -19.23 -0.50
C VAL A 96 -6.89 -17.99 -0.23
N GLN A 97 -8.09 -17.92 -0.79
CA GLN A 97 -9.01 -16.79 -0.58
C GLN A 97 -9.41 -16.60 0.89
N GLN A 98 -9.66 -17.67 1.62
CA GLN A 98 -9.93 -17.60 3.06
C GLN A 98 -8.76 -17.01 3.85
N ARG A 99 -7.51 -17.39 3.51
CA ARG A 99 -6.30 -16.81 4.13
C ARG A 99 -6.14 -15.33 3.78
N VAL A 100 -6.44 -14.95 2.54
CA VAL A 100 -6.43 -13.54 2.10
C VAL A 100 -7.48 -12.74 2.87
N ALA A 101 -8.71 -13.25 2.96
CA ALA A 101 -9.80 -12.64 3.69
C ALA A 101 -9.44 -12.44 5.17
N SER A 102 -9.02 -13.51 5.86
CA SER A 102 -8.59 -13.43 7.26
C SER A 102 -7.42 -12.45 7.50
N SER A 103 -6.52 -12.35 6.52
CA SER A 103 -5.41 -11.39 6.57
C SER A 103 -5.88 -9.95 6.34
N ALA A 104 -6.86 -9.75 5.46
CA ALA A 104 -7.46 -8.46 5.20
C ALA A 104 -8.32 -7.99 6.39
N ASP A 105 -9.09 -8.90 7.01
CA ASP A 105 -9.85 -8.63 8.23
C ASP A 105 -8.95 -8.09 9.35
N TYR A 106 -7.79 -8.73 9.53
CA TYR A 106 -6.81 -8.26 10.52
C TYR A 106 -6.37 -6.82 10.24
N LEU A 107 -6.00 -6.51 8.99
CA LEU A 107 -5.60 -5.14 8.66
C LEU A 107 -6.76 -4.16 8.79
N GLY A 108 -7.97 -4.57 8.41
CA GLY A 108 -9.19 -3.77 8.56
C GLY A 108 -9.42 -3.31 9.99
N ALA A 109 -9.12 -4.16 10.96
CA ALA A 109 -9.26 -3.86 12.38
C ALA A 109 -8.07 -3.10 13.00
N HIS A 110 -6.85 -3.27 12.46
CA HIS A 110 -5.63 -2.88 13.17
C HIS A 110 -4.72 -1.90 12.40
N ILE A 111 -5.12 -1.38 11.25
CA ILE A 111 -4.23 -0.54 10.42
C ILE A 111 -3.72 0.71 11.16
N GLY A 112 -4.54 1.30 12.04
CA GLY A 112 -4.18 2.47 12.86
C GLY A 112 -3.11 2.17 13.94
N GLU A 113 -2.86 0.90 14.27
CA GLU A 113 -1.83 0.47 15.23
C GLU A 113 -0.43 0.40 14.58
N ALA A 114 -0.34 0.41 13.25
CA ALA A 114 0.94 0.40 12.56
C ALA A 114 1.81 1.59 13.02
N PRO A 115 3.12 1.39 13.27
CA PRO A 115 4.00 2.47 13.76
C PRO A 115 4.11 3.64 12.79
N VAL A 116 3.89 3.40 11.50
CA VAL A 116 3.87 4.43 10.45
C VAL A 116 2.79 4.10 9.43
N LEU A 117 2.04 5.12 9.01
CA LEU A 117 1.25 5.08 7.79
C LEU A 117 1.91 5.98 6.75
N VAL A 118 1.93 5.56 5.49
CA VAL A 118 2.41 6.37 4.38
C VAL A 118 1.32 6.50 3.33
N LEU A 119 1.00 7.75 2.97
CA LEU A 119 0.11 8.05 1.86
C LEU A 119 0.94 8.52 0.67
N GLY A 120 0.68 7.92 -0.49
CA GLY A 120 1.16 8.42 -1.78
C GLY A 120 0.09 9.30 -2.40
N CYS A 121 0.48 10.54 -2.72
CA CYS A 121 -0.41 11.56 -3.27
C CYS A 121 0.18 12.13 -4.55
N ASN A 122 -0.67 12.75 -5.36
CA ASN A 122 -0.26 13.54 -6.50
C ASN A 122 -0.80 14.97 -6.34
N GLU A 123 0.07 15.97 -6.55
CA GLU A 123 -0.27 17.38 -6.55
C GLU A 123 -0.54 17.88 -7.97
N GLY A 124 -1.55 18.73 -8.12
CA GLY A 124 -1.91 19.41 -9.36
C GLY A 124 -2.22 20.86 -9.11
N SER A 125 -2.55 21.61 -10.17
CA SER A 125 -3.03 23.00 -10.06
C SER A 125 -4.45 23.11 -9.51
N ASP A 126 -5.20 22.04 -9.66
CA ASP A 126 -6.59 21.88 -9.21
C ASP A 126 -6.89 20.40 -8.97
N ARG A 127 -8.10 20.11 -8.48
CA ARG A 127 -8.54 18.74 -8.18
C ARG A 127 -8.52 17.81 -9.40
N ALA A 128 -8.93 18.32 -10.56
CA ALA A 128 -8.99 17.51 -11.78
C ALA A 128 -7.61 17.10 -12.26
N SER A 129 -6.65 18.04 -12.29
CA SER A 129 -5.24 17.76 -12.63
C SER A 129 -4.55 16.89 -11.60
N ALA A 130 -4.85 17.05 -10.32
CA ALA A 130 -4.33 16.18 -9.26
C ALA A 130 -4.78 14.73 -9.46
N LEU A 131 -6.06 14.50 -9.79
CA LEU A 131 -6.60 13.17 -10.08
C LEU A 131 -6.04 12.58 -11.39
N ALA A 132 -5.93 13.39 -12.45
CA ALA A 132 -5.37 12.95 -13.74
C ALA A 132 -3.91 12.51 -13.61
N GLY A 133 -3.14 13.16 -12.72
CA GLY A 133 -1.73 12.86 -12.47
C GLY A 133 -1.45 11.67 -11.54
N LEU A 134 -2.47 10.95 -11.05
CA LEU A 134 -2.26 9.82 -10.13
C LEU A 134 -1.33 8.73 -10.68
N GLY A 135 -1.21 8.61 -12.02
CA GLY A 135 -0.26 7.72 -12.65
C GLY A 135 1.20 7.96 -12.25
N ASN A 136 1.56 9.18 -11.86
CA ASN A 136 2.94 9.52 -11.46
C ASN A 136 3.32 8.91 -10.10
N ILE A 137 2.40 8.92 -9.13
CA ILE A 137 2.71 8.41 -7.78
C ILE A 137 2.69 6.88 -7.71
N LEU A 138 1.97 6.17 -8.57
CA LEU A 138 1.83 4.71 -8.46
C LEU A 138 3.16 3.96 -8.63
N PRO A 139 4.00 4.23 -9.66
CA PRO A 139 5.32 3.62 -9.77
C PRO A 139 6.22 3.96 -8.57
N ALA A 140 6.17 5.20 -8.10
CA ALA A 140 6.95 5.63 -6.94
C ALA A 140 6.52 4.91 -5.66
N MET A 141 5.21 4.70 -5.44
CA MET A 141 4.72 3.92 -4.31
C MET A 141 5.14 2.46 -4.38
N TRP A 142 5.15 1.87 -5.58
CA TRP A 142 5.68 0.50 -5.72
C TRP A 142 7.19 0.46 -5.42
N SER A 143 7.97 1.40 -5.93
CA SER A 143 9.40 1.52 -5.62
C SER A 143 9.67 1.74 -4.13
N PHE A 144 8.82 2.55 -3.45
CA PHE A 144 8.84 2.68 -1.99
C PHE A 144 8.65 1.33 -1.29
N MET A 145 7.68 0.53 -1.72
CA MET A 145 7.39 -0.78 -1.13
C MET A 145 8.54 -1.77 -1.35
N LEU A 146 9.19 -1.74 -2.51
CA LEU A 146 10.39 -2.53 -2.80
C LEU A 146 11.56 -2.10 -1.90
N ALA A 147 11.79 -0.80 -1.78
CA ALA A 147 12.83 -0.25 -0.90
C ALA A 147 12.59 -0.60 0.58
N ALA A 148 11.33 -0.55 1.03
CA ALA A 148 10.93 -0.98 2.35
C ALA A 148 11.19 -2.48 2.57
N ARG A 149 10.81 -3.33 1.59
CA ARG A 149 11.07 -4.78 1.62
C ARG A 149 12.55 -5.10 1.76
N ALA A 150 13.40 -4.46 0.95
CA ALA A 150 14.85 -4.66 1.02
C ALA A 150 15.44 -4.27 2.39
N ARG A 151 14.72 -3.49 3.19
CA ARG A 151 15.12 -3.04 4.54
C ARG A 151 14.42 -3.80 5.67
N GLY A 152 13.76 -4.93 5.36
CA GLY A 152 13.06 -5.76 6.35
C GLY A 152 11.73 -5.16 6.83
N LEU A 153 11.24 -4.13 6.15
CA LEU A 153 9.91 -3.58 6.39
C LEU A 153 8.86 -4.30 5.53
N GLY A 154 7.66 -4.42 6.09
CA GLY A 154 6.47 -4.87 5.38
C GLY A 154 5.53 -3.70 5.11
N THR A 155 4.80 -3.83 4.01
CA THR A 155 3.80 -2.85 3.54
C THR A 155 2.58 -3.58 3.03
N ALA A 156 1.45 -2.87 2.93
CA ALA A 156 0.24 -3.40 2.31
C ALA A 156 -0.44 -2.29 1.51
N TRP A 157 -0.41 -2.39 0.18
CA TRP A 157 -1.10 -1.45 -0.69
C TRP A 157 -2.61 -1.48 -0.46
N THR A 158 -3.19 -0.32 -0.17
CA THR A 158 -4.64 -0.13 -0.10
C THR A 158 -5.05 1.23 -0.63
N SER A 159 -6.26 1.33 -1.15
CA SER A 159 -6.86 2.57 -1.65
C SER A 159 -8.26 2.81 -1.07
N MET A 160 -8.68 2.03 -0.09
CA MET A 160 -10.06 2.07 0.44
C MET A 160 -10.40 3.42 1.08
N HIS A 161 -9.42 4.08 1.72
CA HIS A 161 -9.55 5.41 2.32
C HIS A 161 -10.06 6.47 1.33
N ARG A 162 -9.87 6.27 0.01
CA ARG A 162 -10.29 7.19 -1.02
C ARG A 162 -11.81 7.41 -1.09
N SER A 163 -12.60 6.48 -0.60
CA SER A 163 -14.06 6.68 -0.49
C SER A 163 -14.45 7.74 0.54
N ARG A 164 -13.52 8.11 1.44
CA ARG A 164 -13.62 9.19 2.43
C ARG A 164 -12.35 10.04 2.41
N GLU A 165 -11.84 10.31 1.23
CA GLU A 165 -10.55 10.94 1.00
C GLU A 165 -10.46 12.33 1.66
N GLN A 166 -11.55 13.11 1.62
CA GLN A 166 -11.58 14.44 2.22
C GLN A 166 -11.41 14.38 3.74
N GLU A 167 -12.05 13.45 4.42
CA GLU A 167 -11.90 13.31 5.88
C GLU A 167 -10.44 12.97 6.26
N VAL A 168 -9.77 12.13 5.48
CA VAL A 168 -8.34 11.86 5.68
C VAL A 168 -7.50 13.10 5.39
N ALA A 169 -7.87 13.89 4.35
CA ALA A 169 -7.21 15.15 4.04
C ALA A 169 -7.34 16.15 5.20
N ASP A 170 -8.53 16.28 5.81
CA ASP A 170 -8.79 17.18 6.93
C ASP A 170 -7.93 16.81 8.17
N ILE A 171 -7.83 15.50 8.50
CA ILE A 171 -6.97 15.01 9.60
C ILE A 171 -5.50 15.38 9.39
N LEU A 172 -5.03 15.32 8.14
CA LEU A 172 -3.63 15.49 7.79
C LEU A 172 -3.26 16.90 7.34
N GLY A 173 -4.24 17.78 7.12
CA GLY A 173 -4.03 19.11 6.56
C GLY A 173 -3.60 19.07 5.07
N ILE A 174 -4.05 18.07 4.34
CA ILE A 174 -3.78 17.94 2.90
C ILE A 174 -4.73 18.90 2.14
N PRO A 175 -4.21 19.76 1.24
CA PRO A 175 -5.05 20.65 0.46
C PRO A 175 -5.85 19.86 -0.58
N TYR A 176 -7.08 19.49 -0.23
CA TYR A 176 -7.94 18.57 -0.99
C TYR A 176 -8.18 19.03 -2.45
N ASP A 177 -8.25 20.34 -2.68
CA ASP A 177 -8.54 20.89 -4.00
C ASP A 177 -7.38 20.76 -4.99
N THR A 178 -6.16 20.55 -4.50
CA THR A 178 -4.96 20.47 -5.34
C THR A 178 -4.15 19.18 -5.13
N VAL A 179 -4.51 18.34 -4.16
CA VAL A 179 -3.80 17.09 -3.88
C VAL A 179 -4.76 15.91 -3.86
N ALA A 180 -4.51 14.92 -4.70
CA ALA A 180 -5.25 13.67 -4.75
C ALA A 180 -4.47 12.54 -4.07
N GLN A 181 -5.13 11.79 -3.19
CA GLN A 181 -4.57 10.62 -2.52
C GLN A 181 -4.74 9.39 -3.41
N ALA A 182 -3.70 8.59 -3.57
CA ALA A 182 -3.72 7.38 -4.39
C ALA A 182 -3.69 6.11 -3.53
N VAL A 183 -2.68 6.01 -2.68
CA VAL A 183 -2.35 4.79 -1.94
C VAL A 183 -2.13 5.12 -0.48
N LEU A 184 -2.70 4.30 0.39
CA LEU A 184 -2.36 4.23 1.80
C LEU A 184 -1.62 2.91 2.05
N THR A 185 -0.53 2.94 2.81
CA THR A 185 0.14 1.72 3.24
C THR A 185 0.58 1.82 4.71
N PRO A 186 0.28 0.81 5.53
CA PRO A 186 0.95 0.64 6.82
C PRO A 186 2.40 0.22 6.58
N VAL A 187 3.31 0.68 7.40
CA VAL A 187 4.72 0.33 7.35
C VAL A 187 5.19 -0.09 8.73
N ALA A 188 5.70 -1.30 8.84
CA ALA A 188 6.27 -1.85 10.07
C ALA A 188 7.37 -2.86 9.73
N TYR A 189 8.23 -3.21 10.67
CA TYR A 189 9.10 -4.37 10.51
C TYR A 189 8.28 -5.64 10.33
N THR A 190 8.84 -6.64 9.63
CA THR A 190 8.16 -7.92 9.46
C THR A 190 8.62 -8.92 10.52
N LYS A 191 7.66 -9.72 11.01
CA LYS A 191 7.95 -10.92 11.81
C LYS A 191 8.49 -12.01 10.87
N GLY A 192 9.82 -12.08 10.76
CA GLY A 192 10.54 -12.87 9.76
C GLY A 192 10.56 -12.22 8.37
N THR A 193 11.48 -12.64 7.52
CA THR A 193 11.72 -12.08 6.18
C THR A 193 11.58 -13.12 5.06
N ASP A 194 11.22 -14.35 5.38
CA ASP A 194 11.07 -15.52 4.53
C ASP A 194 9.76 -15.49 3.72
N PHE A 195 9.61 -14.54 2.82
CA PHE A 195 8.48 -14.50 1.92
C PHE A 195 8.74 -15.33 0.65
N ARG A 196 7.67 -15.96 0.15
CA ARG A 196 7.72 -16.78 -1.07
C ARG A 196 6.89 -16.13 -2.16
N PRO A 197 7.22 -16.35 -3.45
CA PRO A 197 6.38 -15.94 -4.56
C PRO A 197 4.95 -16.47 -4.38
N ALA A 198 3.97 -15.68 -4.82
CA ALA A 198 2.59 -16.12 -4.86
C ALA A 198 2.35 -16.93 -6.15
N ALA A 199 1.49 -17.96 -6.07
CA ALA A 199 0.99 -18.60 -7.28
C ALA A 199 0.28 -17.56 -8.15
N ARG A 200 0.61 -17.53 -9.44
CA ARG A 200 0.05 -16.65 -10.46
C ARG A 200 -0.37 -17.49 -11.66
N PRO A 201 -1.31 -17.01 -12.47
CA PRO A 201 -1.61 -17.65 -13.74
C PRO A 201 -0.38 -17.62 -14.65
N ASP A 202 -0.43 -18.46 -15.69
CA ASP A 202 0.55 -18.42 -16.77
C ASP A 202 0.55 -17.03 -17.41
N PRO A 203 1.71 -16.43 -17.73
CA PRO A 203 1.79 -15.13 -18.40
C PRO A 203 0.98 -15.05 -19.70
N ASP A 204 0.87 -16.13 -20.44
CA ASP A 204 0.11 -16.17 -21.70
C ASP A 204 -1.39 -15.87 -21.52
N VAL A 205 -1.92 -16.00 -20.29
CA VAL A 205 -3.32 -15.63 -19.98
C VAL A 205 -3.54 -14.10 -20.02
N VAL A 206 -2.47 -13.32 -19.89
CA VAL A 206 -2.53 -11.85 -19.82
C VAL A 206 -1.72 -11.14 -20.91
N ILE A 207 -1.03 -11.91 -21.75
CA ILE A 207 -0.27 -11.38 -22.89
C ILE A 207 -1.13 -11.51 -24.15
N HIS A 208 -1.32 -10.42 -24.84
CA HIS A 208 -1.98 -10.36 -26.15
C HIS A 208 -0.98 -9.79 -27.14
N TRP A 209 -0.57 -10.62 -28.13
CA TRP A 209 0.38 -10.23 -29.17
C TRP A 209 -0.36 -9.54 -30.32
N ASP A 210 0.10 -8.35 -30.71
CA ASP A 210 -0.39 -7.59 -31.88
C ASP A 210 -1.89 -7.20 -31.83
N GLY A 211 -2.58 -7.45 -30.74
CA GLY A 211 -4.00 -7.12 -30.57
C GLY A 211 -4.58 -7.66 -29.27
N TRP A 212 -5.85 -7.36 -29.01
CA TRP A 212 -6.58 -7.85 -27.83
C TRP A 212 -7.22 -9.21 -28.15
#